data_76dfbd1fc15239efcf6a1d9fa81f582b
#
_entry.id   76dfbd1fc15239efcf6a1d9fa81f582b
#
_cell.length_a   1.000
_cell.length_b   1.000
_cell.length_c   1.000
_cell.angle_alpha   90.00
_cell.angle_beta   90.00
_cell.angle_gamma   90.00
#
_symmetry.space_group_name_H-M   'P 1'
#
loop_
_entity.id
_entity.type
_entity.pdbx_description
1 polymer ?
#
loop_
_entity_poly.entity_id
_entity_poly.type
_entity_poly.pdbx_seq_one_letter_code
_entity_poly.pdbx_strand_id
1 'polypeptide(L)'
;MLEALGDGSDFTAFQDYAGISTLDMSFGDEDDGDQYHSVYDDFYWYSHFVDTDFVYGRALSQTAGSAIMRLADADMIPVDYTPQADAIAKYETELEKLLSDKQEEFTERNLELKEGVFAATRDPRRPLLPPPPESIPPFMNFAPMKNAVVSLKKSAEHFSQVLSDFRAKGSPTLPAKSLVLINDDLLHVSRLFLNQAGLPERAWFKNQVYAPGAYTGYGAKPIAAVREYMDAKKWTQADAKIPQVAKVLENVSVGIEKAAADFEHELRSLN
;
A
#
# COMPACT_ATOMS: atom_id res chain seq x y z
N MET A 1 8.93 -9.15 -0.87
CA MET A 1 8.45 -7.94 -0.16
C MET A 1 7.09 -7.63 -0.72
N LEU A 2 6.10 -7.25 0.10
CA LEU A 2 4.82 -6.81 -0.42
C LEU A 2 4.98 -5.40 -1.00
N GLU A 3 4.57 -5.22 -2.24
CA GLU A 3 4.53 -3.92 -2.90
C GLU A 3 3.09 -3.42 -2.98
N ALA A 4 2.92 -2.10 -2.96
CA ALA A 4 1.61 -1.51 -3.11
C ALA A 4 1.16 -1.62 -4.57
N LEU A 5 -0.06 -2.08 -4.79
CA LEU A 5 -0.70 -2.01 -6.10
C LEU A 5 -1.29 -0.61 -6.31
N GLY A 6 -1.10 -0.08 -7.52
CA GLY A 6 -1.63 1.23 -7.92
C GLY A 6 -2.95 1.11 -8.68
N ASP A 7 -2.89 1.22 -10.01
CA ASP A 7 -4.02 1.13 -10.94
C ASP A 7 -3.58 0.40 -12.22
N GLY A 8 -4.49 0.25 -13.17
CA GLY A 8 -4.18 -0.27 -14.50
C GLY A 8 -4.58 -1.72 -14.73
N SER A 9 -5.20 -2.38 -13.73
CA SER A 9 -5.73 -3.74 -13.90
C SER A 9 -7.02 -3.93 -13.10
N ASP A 10 -7.67 -5.07 -13.26
CA ASP A 10 -8.97 -5.42 -12.65
C ASP A 10 -8.96 -5.39 -11.12
N PHE A 11 -7.81 -5.57 -10.49
CA PHE A 11 -7.67 -5.53 -9.03
C PHE A 11 -8.11 -4.18 -8.43
N THR A 12 -8.02 -3.09 -9.17
CA THR A 12 -8.35 -1.74 -8.70
C THR A 12 -9.76 -1.64 -8.12
N ALA A 13 -10.75 -2.22 -8.80
CA ALA A 13 -12.14 -2.21 -8.31
C ALA A 13 -12.31 -3.00 -7.01
N PHE A 14 -11.61 -4.11 -6.87
CA PHE A 14 -11.66 -4.96 -5.68
C PHE A 14 -10.93 -4.30 -4.51
N GLN A 15 -9.68 -3.89 -4.69
CA GLN A 15 -8.86 -3.32 -3.63
C GLN A 15 -9.31 -1.92 -3.21
N ASP A 16 -9.48 -1.02 -4.18
CA ASP A 16 -9.60 0.42 -3.90
C ASP A 16 -11.03 0.85 -3.60
N TYR A 17 -12.02 0.11 -4.11
CA TYR A 17 -13.43 0.40 -3.89
C TYR A 17 -14.13 -0.59 -2.95
N ALA A 18 -13.96 -1.89 -3.18
CA ALA A 18 -14.68 -2.93 -2.44
C ALA A 18 -13.96 -3.40 -1.17
N GLY A 19 -12.67 -3.11 -0.99
CA GLY A 19 -11.86 -3.55 0.15
C GLY A 19 -11.68 -5.07 0.18
N ILE A 20 -11.47 -5.66 -0.98
CA ILE A 20 -11.19 -7.08 -1.14
C ILE A 20 -9.69 -7.23 -1.42
N SER A 21 -9.04 -8.12 -0.67
CA SER A 21 -7.62 -8.42 -0.88
C SER A 21 -7.38 -8.96 -2.28
N THR A 22 -6.36 -8.47 -2.93
CA THR A 22 -5.99 -8.79 -4.31
C THR A 22 -4.53 -9.20 -4.39
N LEU A 23 -4.21 -9.98 -5.41
CA LEU A 23 -2.85 -10.41 -5.71
C LEU A 23 -2.62 -10.21 -7.21
N ASP A 24 -1.58 -9.46 -7.55
CA ASP A 24 -1.05 -9.36 -8.90
C ASP A 24 0.24 -10.15 -9.01
N MET A 25 0.38 -10.93 -10.08
CA MET A 25 1.53 -11.79 -10.32
C MET A 25 1.96 -11.65 -11.78
N SER A 26 3.22 -11.32 -11.99
CA SER A 26 3.81 -11.22 -13.32
C SER A 26 5.24 -11.73 -13.33
N PHE A 27 5.76 -11.99 -14.52
CA PHE A 27 7.21 -12.01 -14.76
C PHE A 27 7.62 -10.60 -15.20
N GLY A 28 8.65 -10.03 -14.55
CA GLY A 28 9.23 -8.76 -14.99
C GLY A 28 10.22 -8.99 -16.11
N ASP A 29 10.34 -8.01 -16.99
CA ASP A 29 11.38 -7.96 -18.01
C ASP A 29 12.62 -7.24 -17.48
N GLU A 30 13.79 -7.56 -18.06
CA GLU A 30 15.04 -6.83 -17.80
C GLU A 30 15.06 -5.48 -18.54
N ASP A 31 14.29 -5.37 -19.64
CA ASP A 31 14.15 -4.17 -20.46
C ASP A 31 12.69 -3.75 -20.61
N ASP A 32 12.41 -2.45 -20.58
CA ASP A 32 11.11 -1.89 -20.88
C ASP A 32 10.81 -2.07 -22.38
N GLY A 33 9.84 -2.92 -22.72
CA GLY A 33 9.43 -3.14 -24.10
C GLY A 33 8.73 -1.91 -24.69
N ASP A 34 9.22 -1.42 -25.83
CA ASP A 34 8.67 -0.24 -26.51
C ASP A 34 7.32 -0.49 -27.20
N GLN A 35 6.89 -1.75 -27.34
CA GLN A 35 5.62 -2.12 -28.02
C GLN A 35 4.38 -1.91 -27.16
N TYR A 36 4.52 -1.79 -25.83
CA TYR A 36 3.40 -1.67 -24.89
C TYR A 36 2.44 -0.53 -25.29
N HIS A 37 1.15 -0.82 -25.30
CA HIS A 37 0.09 0.09 -25.75
C HIS A 37 0.21 0.56 -27.20
N SER A 38 0.96 -0.11 -28.04
CA SER A 38 1.03 0.14 -29.48
C SER A 38 0.25 -0.92 -30.29
N VAL A 39 0.10 -0.71 -31.59
CA VAL A 39 -0.50 -1.71 -32.52
C VAL A 39 0.40 -2.96 -32.70
N TYR A 40 1.62 -2.90 -32.22
CA TYR A 40 2.60 -4.00 -32.28
C TYR A 40 2.57 -4.85 -31.02
N ASP A 41 1.83 -4.44 -29.97
CA ASP A 41 1.63 -5.25 -28.77
C ASP A 41 0.52 -6.28 -29.02
N ASP A 42 0.89 -7.31 -29.79
CA ASP A 42 -0.01 -8.34 -30.29
C ASP A 42 0.57 -9.75 -30.03
N PHE A 43 -0.25 -10.76 -30.30
CA PHE A 43 0.13 -12.17 -30.13
C PHE A 43 1.33 -12.57 -31.00
N TYR A 44 1.51 -11.95 -32.18
CA TYR A 44 2.64 -12.25 -33.06
C TYR A 44 3.95 -11.81 -32.38
N TRP A 45 3.99 -10.56 -31.84
CA TRP A 45 5.12 -10.06 -31.10
C TRP A 45 5.44 -10.96 -29.89
N TYR A 46 4.44 -11.23 -29.06
CA TYR A 46 4.59 -12.07 -27.87
C TYR A 46 5.18 -13.44 -28.20
N SER A 47 4.61 -14.14 -29.20
CA SER A 47 5.01 -15.51 -29.54
C SER A 47 6.31 -15.63 -30.32
N HIS A 48 6.83 -14.54 -30.92
CA HIS A 48 8.05 -14.55 -31.71
C HIS A 48 9.26 -13.91 -31.00
N PHE A 49 9.03 -13.00 -30.06
CA PHE A 49 10.10 -12.20 -29.47
C PHE A 49 10.13 -12.22 -27.94
N VAL A 50 9.03 -12.57 -27.26
CA VAL A 50 8.93 -12.52 -25.81
C VAL A 50 8.93 -13.92 -25.20
N ASP A 51 7.90 -14.73 -25.44
CA ASP A 51 7.77 -16.09 -24.87
C ASP A 51 7.50 -17.11 -25.98
N THR A 52 8.54 -17.35 -26.79
CA THR A 52 8.46 -18.16 -28.02
C THR A 52 8.04 -19.61 -27.78
N ASP A 53 8.34 -20.16 -26.62
CA ASP A 53 8.03 -21.52 -26.22
C ASP A 53 6.85 -21.58 -25.20
N PHE A 54 6.25 -20.46 -24.91
CA PHE A 54 5.18 -20.29 -23.90
C PHE A 54 5.58 -20.83 -22.51
N VAL A 55 6.86 -20.77 -22.17
CA VAL A 55 7.39 -21.29 -20.90
C VAL A 55 6.96 -20.40 -19.74
N TYR A 56 7.11 -19.10 -19.89
CA TYR A 56 6.77 -18.12 -18.84
C TYR A 56 5.26 -18.00 -18.66
N GLY A 57 4.49 -17.86 -19.74
CA GLY A 57 3.03 -17.81 -19.68
C GLY A 57 2.44 -19.07 -19.06
N ARG A 58 2.97 -20.26 -19.40
CA ARG A 58 2.56 -21.52 -18.79
C ARG A 58 2.93 -21.59 -17.30
N ALA A 59 4.14 -21.19 -16.92
CA ALA A 59 4.58 -21.19 -15.54
C ALA A 59 3.74 -20.23 -14.69
N LEU A 60 3.45 -19.03 -15.20
CA LEU A 60 2.56 -18.07 -14.53
C LEU A 60 1.16 -18.63 -14.34
N SER A 61 0.57 -19.22 -15.40
CA SER A 61 -0.77 -19.82 -15.34
C SER A 61 -0.83 -20.98 -14.34
N GLN A 62 0.20 -21.82 -14.26
CA GLN A 62 0.28 -22.90 -13.29
C GLN A 62 0.43 -22.38 -11.86
N THR A 63 1.22 -21.33 -11.64
CA THR A 63 1.41 -20.70 -10.33
C THR A 63 0.12 -20.05 -9.86
N ALA A 64 -0.50 -19.21 -10.70
CA ALA A 64 -1.76 -18.55 -10.41
C ALA A 64 -2.90 -19.55 -10.16
N GLY A 65 -3.03 -20.55 -11.04
CA GLY A 65 -4.02 -21.62 -10.88
C GLY A 65 -3.83 -22.43 -9.60
N SER A 66 -2.58 -22.73 -9.23
CA SER A 66 -2.27 -23.41 -7.96
C SER A 66 -2.62 -22.56 -6.75
N ALA A 67 -2.35 -21.25 -6.80
CA ALA A 67 -2.73 -20.33 -5.73
C ALA A 67 -4.26 -20.25 -5.58
N ILE A 68 -4.99 -20.09 -6.69
CA ILE A 68 -6.46 -20.04 -6.70
C ILE A 68 -7.06 -21.33 -6.12
N MET A 69 -6.59 -22.51 -6.56
CA MET A 69 -7.10 -23.78 -6.05
C MET A 69 -6.84 -23.94 -4.55
N ARG A 70 -5.65 -23.58 -4.06
CA ARG A 70 -5.32 -23.64 -2.64
C ARG A 70 -6.16 -22.69 -1.79
N LEU A 71 -6.42 -21.47 -2.29
CA LEU A 71 -7.27 -20.51 -1.61
C LEU A 71 -8.73 -20.96 -1.58
N ALA A 72 -9.23 -21.50 -2.69
CA ALA A 72 -10.60 -21.97 -2.81
C ALA A 72 -10.89 -23.23 -1.97
N ASP A 73 -9.87 -24.10 -1.78
CA ASP A 73 -9.99 -25.36 -1.00
C ASP A 73 -9.58 -25.19 0.47
N ALA A 74 -9.17 -23.99 0.88
CA ALA A 74 -8.76 -23.73 2.25
C ALA A 74 -9.97 -23.62 3.18
N ASP A 75 -10.03 -24.44 4.23
CA ASP A 75 -11.04 -24.32 5.30
C ASP A 75 -10.96 -22.94 5.99
N MET A 76 -9.74 -22.45 6.23
CA MET A 76 -9.47 -21.16 6.81
C MET A 76 -8.62 -20.33 5.85
N ILE A 77 -9.02 -19.08 5.63
CA ILE A 77 -8.30 -18.13 4.74
C ILE A 77 -6.86 -17.98 5.22
N PRO A 78 -5.84 -18.28 4.39
CA PRO A 78 -4.44 -18.24 4.78
C PRO A 78 -3.90 -16.82 4.70
N VAL A 79 -4.10 -16.03 5.74
CA VAL A 79 -3.59 -14.65 5.84
C VAL A 79 -2.44 -14.54 6.84
N ASP A 80 -1.54 -13.58 6.58
CA ASP A 80 -0.53 -13.09 7.49
C ASP A 80 -0.52 -11.56 7.40
N TYR A 81 -0.80 -10.90 8.51
CA TYR A 81 -0.87 -9.42 8.56
C TYR A 81 0.48 -8.78 8.86
N THR A 82 1.50 -9.54 9.28
CA THR A 82 2.82 -8.99 9.64
C THR A 82 3.51 -8.27 8.49
N PRO A 83 3.60 -8.84 7.27
CA PRO A 83 4.25 -8.14 6.16
C PRO A 83 3.50 -6.87 5.74
N GLN A 84 2.16 -6.86 5.89
CA GLN A 84 1.34 -5.68 5.59
C GLN A 84 1.58 -4.57 6.62
N ALA A 85 1.63 -4.91 7.90
CA ALA A 85 1.92 -3.97 8.98
C ALA A 85 3.33 -3.36 8.85
N ASP A 86 4.33 -4.16 8.45
CA ASP A 86 5.68 -3.68 8.17
C ASP A 86 5.73 -2.75 6.95
N ALA A 87 5.01 -3.07 5.88
CA ALA A 87 4.92 -2.19 4.71
C ALA A 87 4.28 -0.83 5.07
N ILE A 88 3.20 -0.83 5.86
CA ILE A 88 2.54 0.40 6.31
C ILE A 88 3.45 1.23 7.22
N ALA A 89 4.23 0.59 8.10
CA ALA A 89 5.23 1.26 8.92
C ALA A 89 6.31 1.94 8.07
N LYS A 90 6.74 1.28 6.99
CA LYS A 90 7.68 1.86 6.03
C LYS A 90 7.07 3.09 5.33
N TYR A 91 5.82 3.01 4.88
CA TYR A 91 5.14 4.14 4.23
C TYR A 91 4.99 5.35 5.15
N GLU A 92 4.71 5.12 6.44
CA GLU A 92 4.67 6.18 7.45
C GLU A 92 6.02 6.86 7.59
N THR A 93 7.09 6.08 7.74
CA THR A 93 8.48 6.59 7.83
C THR A 93 8.89 7.38 6.58
N GLU A 94 8.47 6.93 5.40
CA GLU A 94 8.71 7.64 4.13
C GLU A 94 8.01 9.00 4.08
N LEU A 95 6.82 9.14 4.66
CA LEU A 95 6.13 10.43 4.73
C LEU A 95 6.87 11.42 5.64
N GLU A 96 7.36 10.97 6.80
CA GLU A 96 8.18 11.81 7.68
C GLU A 96 9.47 12.25 6.99
N LYS A 97 10.13 11.29 6.33
CA LYS A 97 11.33 11.59 5.57
C LYS A 97 11.05 12.59 4.46
N LEU A 98 9.94 12.45 3.72
CA LEU A 98 9.54 13.40 2.68
C LEU A 98 9.37 14.82 3.24
N LEU A 99 8.78 14.96 4.43
CA LEU A 99 8.67 16.27 5.09
C LEU A 99 10.04 16.85 5.43
N SER A 100 10.91 16.06 6.06
CA SER A 100 12.27 16.48 6.42
C SER A 100 13.08 16.89 5.19
N ASP A 101 13.07 16.06 4.15
CA ASP A 101 13.78 16.32 2.90
C ASP A 101 13.29 17.64 2.25
N LYS A 102 11.97 17.91 2.29
CA LYS A 102 11.41 19.16 1.76
C LYS A 102 11.74 20.39 2.61
N GLN A 103 11.82 20.24 3.94
CA GLN A 103 12.27 21.30 4.83
C GLN A 103 13.74 21.67 4.57
N GLU A 104 14.60 20.67 4.40
CA GLU A 104 16.01 20.85 4.06
C GLU A 104 16.16 21.50 2.68
N GLU A 105 15.51 20.95 1.64
CA GLU A 105 15.54 21.49 0.26
C GLU A 105 15.16 22.97 0.21
N PHE A 106 14.07 23.36 0.88
CA PHE A 106 13.61 24.74 0.84
C PHE A 106 14.48 25.67 1.67
N THR A 107 15.05 25.18 2.76
CA THR A 107 15.99 25.95 3.58
C THR A 107 17.26 26.23 2.81
N GLU A 108 17.85 25.22 2.17
CA GLU A 108 19.06 25.33 1.36
C GLU A 108 18.83 26.26 0.16
N ARG A 109 17.75 26.04 -0.61
CA ARG A 109 17.40 26.90 -1.74
C ARG A 109 17.23 28.38 -1.36
N ASN A 110 16.55 28.64 -0.23
CA ASN A 110 16.37 30.01 0.26
C ASN A 110 17.71 30.64 0.68
N LEU A 111 18.63 29.86 1.25
CA LEU A 111 19.99 30.31 1.58
C LEU A 111 20.77 30.66 0.31
N GLU A 112 20.77 29.78 -0.69
CA GLU A 112 21.44 30.03 -1.99
C GLU A 112 20.90 31.29 -2.70
N LEU A 113 19.57 31.49 -2.64
CA LEU A 113 18.95 32.72 -3.16
C LEU A 113 19.47 33.96 -2.44
N LYS A 114 19.57 33.90 -1.10
CA LYS A 114 20.06 35.01 -0.26
C LYS A 114 21.54 35.29 -0.52
N GLU A 115 22.34 34.27 -0.75
CA GLU A 115 23.79 34.39 -1.04
C GLU A 115 24.09 34.79 -2.49
N GLY A 116 23.08 34.82 -3.34
CA GLY A 116 23.23 35.25 -4.75
C GLY A 116 23.83 34.18 -5.66
N VAL A 117 23.82 32.90 -5.27
CA VAL A 117 24.38 31.80 -6.05
C VAL A 117 23.76 31.73 -7.44
N PHE A 118 22.45 31.92 -7.57
CA PHE A 118 21.74 31.92 -8.85
C PHE A 118 22.18 33.11 -9.76
N ALA A 119 22.53 34.24 -9.17
CA ALA A 119 23.04 35.38 -9.93
C ALA A 119 24.49 35.14 -10.41
N ALA A 120 25.32 34.51 -9.58
CA ALA A 120 26.71 34.20 -9.88
C ALA A 120 26.87 33.12 -10.96
N THR A 121 25.96 32.14 -10.99
CA THR A 121 26.04 30.96 -11.89
C THR A 121 25.26 31.14 -13.19
N ARG A 122 24.47 32.21 -13.36
CA ARG A 122 23.64 32.44 -14.55
C ARG A 122 24.47 32.71 -15.78
N ASP A 123 24.04 32.24 -16.94
CA ASP A 123 24.57 32.62 -18.23
C ASP A 123 24.17 34.09 -18.53
N PRO A 124 25.13 35.02 -18.71
CA PRO A 124 24.83 36.44 -19.05
C PRO A 124 24.03 36.60 -20.34
N ARG A 125 24.10 35.63 -21.26
CA ARG A 125 23.39 35.64 -22.55
C ARG A 125 21.95 35.19 -22.44
N ARG A 126 21.58 34.52 -21.31
CA ARG A 126 20.24 34.01 -21.04
C ARG A 126 19.83 34.40 -19.62
N PRO A 127 19.42 35.66 -19.40
CA PRO A 127 19.07 36.12 -18.07
C PRO A 127 17.80 35.45 -17.59
N LEU A 128 17.94 34.28 -16.91
CA LEU A 128 16.86 33.66 -16.15
C LEU A 128 16.74 34.38 -14.80
N LEU A 129 15.51 34.70 -14.43
CA LEU A 129 15.25 35.20 -13.09
C LEU A 129 15.38 34.03 -12.10
N PRO A 130 16.01 34.25 -10.93
CA PRO A 130 16.03 33.25 -9.90
C PRO A 130 14.59 32.91 -9.45
N PRO A 131 14.32 31.68 -9.01
CA PRO A 131 13.01 31.33 -8.46
C PRO A 131 12.72 32.18 -7.22
N PRO A 132 11.45 32.46 -6.90
CA PRO A 132 11.11 33.13 -5.64
C PRO A 132 11.46 32.24 -4.44
N PRO A 133 11.73 32.84 -3.25
CA PRO A 133 11.85 32.06 -2.02
C PRO A 133 10.58 31.27 -1.72
N GLU A 134 10.75 30.07 -1.21
CA GLU A 134 9.64 29.20 -0.81
C GLU A 134 9.46 29.19 0.73
N SER A 135 8.22 29.12 1.18
CA SER A 135 7.96 28.93 2.60
C SER A 135 8.36 27.53 3.03
N ILE A 136 9.21 27.45 4.06
CA ILE A 136 9.62 26.16 4.62
C ILE A 136 8.37 25.41 5.13
N PRO A 137 8.22 24.10 4.82
CA PRO A 137 7.10 23.30 5.32
C PRO A 137 6.98 23.39 6.85
N PRO A 138 5.78 23.61 7.40
CA PRO A 138 5.58 23.66 8.84
C PRO A 138 5.78 22.28 9.48
N PHE A 139 5.87 22.24 10.80
CA PHE A 139 5.77 20.99 11.54
C PHE A 139 4.42 20.31 11.25
N MET A 140 4.44 19.00 11.01
CA MET A 140 3.26 18.15 10.89
C MET A 140 3.28 17.09 11.99
N ASN A 141 2.12 16.82 12.59
CA ASN A 141 2.04 15.88 13.71
C ASN A 141 1.76 14.44 13.25
N PHE A 142 2.79 13.65 13.06
CA PHE A 142 2.68 12.24 12.71
C PHE A 142 2.40 11.31 13.91
N ALA A 143 2.42 11.79 15.16
CA ALA A 143 2.25 10.96 16.34
C ALA A 143 0.95 10.09 16.33
N PRO A 144 -0.22 10.57 15.87
CA PRO A 144 -1.41 9.72 15.78
C PRO A 144 -1.19 8.51 14.85
N MET A 145 -0.55 8.73 13.68
CA MET A 145 -0.28 7.66 12.71
C MET A 145 0.75 6.68 13.23
N LYS A 146 1.83 7.16 13.85
CA LYS A 146 2.84 6.30 14.52
C LYS A 146 2.21 5.39 15.57
N ASN A 147 1.37 5.95 16.43
CA ASN A 147 0.69 5.17 17.46
C ASN A 147 -0.21 4.09 16.85
N ALA A 148 -0.94 4.42 15.79
CA ALA A 148 -1.80 3.48 15.07
C ALA A 148 -0.97 2.36 14.40
N VAL A 149 0.17 2.69 13.80
CA VAL A 149 1.12 1.71 13.21
C VAL A 149 1.68 0.77 14.29
N VAL A 150 2.06 1.30 15.46
CA VAL A 150 2.51 0.46 16.58
C VAL A 150 1.41 -0.51 17.04
N SER A 151 0.16 -0.04 17.14
CA SER A 151 -0.97 -0.89 17.48
C SER A 151 -1.23 -1.95 16.41
N LEU A 152 -1.16 -1.58 15.13
CA LEU A 152 -1.32 -2.48 14.00
C LEU A 152 -0.26 -3.59 14.00
N LYS A 153 1.00 -3.27 14.26
CA LYS A 153 2.06 -4.29 14.36
C LYS A 153 1.80 -5.26 15.50
N LYS A 154 1.41 -4.78 16.67
CA LYS A 154 1.10 -5.63 17.83
C LYS A 154 -0.05 -6.59 17.54
N SER A 155 -1.14 -6.12 16.94
CA SER A 155 -2.26 -6.99 16.59
C SER A 155 -1.90 -8.00 15.49
N ALA A 156 -1.08 -7.61 14.51
CA ALA A 156 -0.57 -8.51 13.49
C ALA A 156 0.33 -9.61 14.07
N GLU A 157 1.24 -9.24 14.99
CA GLU A 157 2.10 -10.19 15.72
C GLU A 157 1.27 -11.15 16.59
N HIS A 158 0.24 -10.63 17.28
CA HIS A 158 -0.66 -11.47 18.08
C HIS A 158 -1.39 -12.49 17.21
N PHE A 159 -1.99 -12.08 16.09
CA PHE A 159 -2.64 -13.00 15.16
C PHE A 159 -1.66 -14.05 14.62
N SER A 160 -0.43 -13.65 14.26
CA SER A 160 0.62 -14.56 13.80
C SER A 160 0.98 -15.60 14.88
N GLN A 161 1.03 -15.19 16.16
CA GLN A 161 1.26 -16.11 17.27
C GLN A 161 0.13 -17.12 17.42
N VAL A 162 -1.13 -16.69 17.36
CA VAL A 162 -2.31 -17.58 17.42
C VAL A 162 -2.27 -18.60 16.29
N LEU A 163 -1.92 -18.16 15.08
CA LEU A 163 -1.78 -19.05 13.92
C LEU A 163 -0.61 -20.05 14.10
N SER A 164 0.49 -19.62 14.72
CA SER A 164 1.62 -20.49 15.06
C SER A 164 1.22 -21.55 16.07
N ASP A 165 0.49 -21.18 17.10
CA ASP A 165 -0.01 -22.10 18.15
C ASP A 165 -0.99 -23.12 17.57
N PHE A 166 -1.86 -22.71 16.65
CA PHE A 166 -2.75 -23.60 15.90
C PHE A 166 -1.94 -24.64 15.11
N ARG A 167 -0.93 -24.21 14.38
CA ARG A 167 -0.04 -25.10 13.62
C ARG A 167 0.75 -26.04 14.53
N ALA A 168 1.25 -25.55 15.66
CA ALA A 168 1.99 -26.35 16.63
C ALA A 168 1.14 -27.46 17.26
N LYS A 169 -0.18 -27.26 17.35
CA LYS A 169 -1.16 -28.30 17.77
C LYS A 169 -1.52 -29.29 16.65
N GLY A 170 -0.86 -29.23 15.49
CA GLY A 170 -1.12 -30.08 14.34
C GLY A 170 -2.32 -29.64 13.50
N SER A 171 -2.69 -28.37 13.55
CA SER A 171 -3.83 -27.81 12.82
C SER A 171 -5.11 -28.61 13.02
N PRO A 172 -5.64 -28.71 14.25
CA PRO A 172 -6.81 -29.51 14.53
C PRO A 172 -8.02 -29.05 13.71
N THR A 173 -8.90 -30.00 13.34
CA THR A 173 -10.12 -29.69 12.60
C THR A 173 -11.03 -28.81 13.45
N LEU A 174 -11.31 -27.61 12.95
CA LEU A 174 -12.23 -26.67 13.59
C LEU A 174 -13.70 -27.02 13.23
N PRO A 175 -14.65 -26.79 14.14
CA PRO A 175 -16.08 -26.91 13.82
C PRO A 175 -16.45 -25.93 12.69
N ALA A 176 -17.37 -26.31 11.82
CA ALA A 176 -17.81 -25.49 10.72
C ALA A 176 -18.30 -24.09 11.15
N LYS A 177 -18.94 -23.96 12.31
CA LYS A 177 -19.37 -22.66 12.85
C LYS A 177 -18.18 -21.77 13.22
N SER A 178 -17.13 -22.33 13.79
CA SER A 178 -15.89 -21.62 14.13
C SER A 178 -15.17 -21.16 12.87
N LEU A 179 -15.10 -22.00 11.84
CA LEU A 179 -14.51 -21.61 10.54
C LEU A 179 -15.27 -20.46 9.88
N VAL A 180 -16.60 -20.50 9.91
CA VAL A 180 -17.42 -19.38 9.38
C VAL A 180 -17.13 -18.08 10.13
N LEU A 181 -17.10 -18.12 11.48
CA LEU A 181 -16.82 -16.94 12.30
C LEU A 181 -15.42 -16.36 11.98
N ILE A 182 -14.39 -17.21 12.04
CA ILE A 182 -13.01 -16.80 11.81
C ILE A 182 -12.84 -16.23 10.39
N ASN A 183 -13.34 -16.92 9.37
CA ASN A 183 -13.23 -16.46 7.98
C ASN A 183 -13.98 -15.15 7.75
N ASP A 184 -15.13 -14.92 8.38
CA ASP A 184 -15.88 -13.68 8.29
C ASP A 184 -15.08 -12.51 8.90
N ASP A 185 -14.46 -12.71 10.04
CA ASP A 185 -13.56 -11.73 10.66
C ASP A 185 -12.36 -11.42 9.75
N LEU A 186 -11.70 -12.44 9.19
CA LEU A 186 -10.55 -12.26 8.30
C LEU A 186 -10.92 -11.48 7.02
N LEU A 187 -12.07 -11.81 6.42
CA LEU A 187 -12.59 -11.06 5.26
C LEU A 187 -12.97 -9.62 5.60
N HIS A 188 -13.42 -9.38 6.83
CA HIS A 188 -13.81 -8.04 7.26
C HIS A 188 -12.63 -7.10 7.41
N VAL A 189 -11.47 -7.59 7.85
CA VAL A 189 -10.26 -6.77 8.06
C VAL A 189 -9.89 -5.95 6.83
N SER A 190 -9.91 -6.53 5.63
CA SER A 190 -9.56 -5.84 4.40
C SER A 190 -10.48 -4.62 4.11
N ARG A 191 -11.74 -4.69 4.53
CA ARG A 191 -12.73 -3.62 4.34
C ARG A 191 -12.52 -2.45 5.31
N LEU A 192 -11.82 -2.67 6.41
CA LEU A 192 -11.51 -1.63 7.40
C LEU A 192 -10.52 -0.59 6.88
N PHE A 193 -9.79 -0.88 5.80
CA PHE A 193 -8.96 0.11 5.12
C PHE A 193 -9.74 1.16 4.34
N LEU A 194 -11.05 0.95 4.16
CA LEU A 194 -11.89 1.86 3.38
C LEU A 194 -12.41 3.03 4.21
N ASN A 195 -12.39 4.22 3.60
CA ASN A 195 -13.17 5.38 4.04
C ASN A 195 -14.25 5.67 2.99
N GLN A 196 -15.51 5.72 3.40
CA GLN A 196 -16.62 5.91 2.47
C GLN A 196 -16.61 7.27 1.75
N ALA A 197 -15.98 8.28 2.34
CA ALA A 197 -15.74 9.56 1.68
C ALA A 197 -14.69 9.49 0.55
N GLY A 198 -13.91 8.43 0.51
CA GLY A 198 -12.82 8.24 -0.45
C GLY A 198 -11.64 9.17 -0.23
N LEU A 199 -10.75 9.21 -1.22
CA LEU A 199 -9.62 10.12 -1.25
C LEU A 199 -10.07 11.54 -1.65
N PRO A 200 -9.31 12.58 -1.25
CA PRO A 200 -9.60 13.96 -1.69
C PRO A 200 -9.74 14.04 -3.20
N GLU A 201 -10.81 14.69 -3.67
CA GLU A 201 -11.13 14.90 -5.09
C GLU A 201 -11.31 13.62 -5.93
N ARG A 202 -11.16 12.43 -5.31
CA ARG A 202 -11.26 11.10 -5.92
C ARG A 202 -12.09 10.16 -5.04
N ALA A 203 -13.36 10.49 -4.82
CA ALA A 203 -14.25 9.77 -3.90
C ALA A 203 -14.47 8.29 -4.24
N TRP A 204 -14.19 7.87 -5.47
CA TRP A 204 -14.28 6.48 -5.88
C TRP A 204 -13.18 5.63 -5.22
N PHE A 205 -11.96 6.16 -5.05
CA PHE A 205 -10.87 5.49 -4.35
C PHE A 205 -11.09 5.56 -2.85
N LYS A 206 -11.55 4.49 -2.24
CA LYS A 206 -11.92 4.44 -0.82
C LYS A 206 -10.81 3.93 0.08
N ASN A 207 -9.89 3.11 -0.46
CA ASN A 207 -8.77 2.59 0.31
C ASN A 207 -7.83 3.73 0.72
N GLN A 208 -7.51 3.81 2.02
CA GLN A 208 -6.73 4.92 2.56
C GLN A 208 -5.23 4.65 2.58
N VAL A 209 -4.82 3.40 2.34
CA VAL A 209 -3.41 2.98 2.32
C VAL A 209 -2.94 2.71 0.90
N TYR A 210 -3.71 1.96 0.13
CA TYR A 210 -3.37 1.56 -1.23
C TYR A 210 -4.23 2.32 -2.23
N ALA A 211 -3.59 3.07 -3.10
CA ALA A 211 -4.25 3.76 -4.20
C ALA A 211 -3.21 4.19 -5.24
N PRO A 212 -3.61 4.41 -6.50
CA PRO A 212 -2.76 5.09 -7.45
C PRO A 212 -2.62 6.57 -7.07
N GLY A 213 -1.53 7.20 -7.48
CA GLY A 213 -1.41 8.66 -7.39
C GLY A 213 -2.29 9.36 -8.43
N ALA A 214 -2.70 10.60 -8.15
CA ALA A 214 -3.52 11.39 -9.06
C ALA A 214 -2.84 11.65 -10.42
N TYR A 215 -1.51 11.59 -10.46
CA TYR A 215 -0.70 11.89 -11.65
C TYR A 215 0.43 10.86 -11.88
N THR A 216 0.35 9.67 -11.27
CA THR A 216 1.40 8.65 -11.37
C THR A 216 1.10 7.57 -12.42
N GLY A 217 0.05 7.71 -13.21
CA GLY A 217 -0.42 6.64 -14.08
C GLY A 217 -0.78 5.41 -13.23
N TYR A 218 -0.21 4.27 -13.55
CA TYR A 218 -0.45 3.02 -12.82
C TYR A 218 0.29 2.93 -11.48
N GLY A 219 1.22 3.83 -11.21
CA GLY A 219 2.06 3.79 -10.03
C GLY A 219 1.29 3.98 -8.73
N ALA A 220 1.54 3.09 -7.77
CA ALA A 220 1.00 3.22 -6.44
C ALA A 220 1.53 4.46 -5.71
N LYS A 221 0.67 5.10 -4.95
CA LYS A 221 1.03 6.17 -4.01
C LYS A 221 0.46 5.83 -2.63
N PRO A 222 1.20 5.06 -1.80
CA PRO A 222 0.71 4.67 -0.49
C PRO A 222 0.38 5.89 0.38
N ILE A 223 -0.73 5.79 1.13
CA ILE A 223 -1.27 6.86 1.97
C ILE A 223 -1.48 8.15 1.15
N ALA A 224 -2.10 7.99 -0.03
CA ALA A 224 -2.24 9.03 -1.04
C ALA A 224 -2.83 10.34 -0.49
N ALA A 225 -3.82 10.26 0.41
CA ALA A 225 -4.46 11.44 1.00
C ALA A 225 -3.50 12.41 1.71
N VAL A 226 -2.43 11.90 2.32
CA VAL A 226 -1.39 12.72 2.97
C VAL A 226 -0.33 13.11 1.95
N ARG A 227 0.22 12.12 1.23
CA ARG A 227 1.36 12.31 0.30
C ARG A 227 1.04 13.31 -0.79
N GLU A 228 -0.14 13.25 -1.41
CA GLU A 228 -0.53 14.16 -2.50
C GLU A 228 -0.66 15.62 -2.05
N TYR A 229 -1.19 15.84 -0.85
CA TYR A 229 -1.21 17.19 -0.30
C TYR A 229 0.20 17.71 0.02
N MET A 230 1.12 16.85 0.47
CA MET A 230 2.53 17.21 0.66
C MET A 230 3.19 17.56 -0.67
N ASP A 231 3.01 16.73 -1.71
CA ASP A 231 3.53 16.96 -3.06
C ASP A 231 3.00 18.28 -3.65
N ALA A 232 1.75 18.59 -3.39
CA ALA A 232 1.09 19.84 -3.79
C ALA A 232 1.42 21.04 -2.88
N LYS A 233 2.32 20.88 -1.90
CA LYS A 233 2.70 21.92 -0.91
C LYS A 233 1.50 22.43 -0.07
N LYS A 234 0.45 21.63 0.05
CA LYS A 234 -0.76 21.89 0.84
C LYS A 234 -0.61 21.32 2.26
N TRP A 235 0.39 21.81 3.01
CA TRP A 235 0.84 21.25 4.28
C TRP A 235 -0.25 21.14 5.34
N THR A 236 -1.09 22.18 5.48
CA THR A 236 -2.22 22.17 6.45
C THR A 236 -3.24 21.09 6.12
N GLN A 237 -3.52 20.87 4.83
CA GLN A 237 -4.43 19.82 4.39
C GLN A 237 -3.80 18.44 4.61
N ALA A 238 -2.49 18.29 4.35
CA ALA A 238 -1.76 17.06 4.61
C ALA A 238 -1.81 16.69 6.11
N ASP A 239 -1.50 17.65 7.00
CA ASP A 239 -1.54 17.45 8.46
C ASP A 239 -2.94 17.05 8.95
N ALA A 240 -3.99 17.67 8.42
CA ALA A 240 -5.37 17.33 8.74
C ALA A 240 -5.81 15.92 8.28
N LYS A 241 -5.09 15.28 7.35
CA LYS A 241 -5.36 13.92 6.90
C LYS A 241 -4.68 12.86 7.77
N ILE A 242 -3.58 13.18 8.44
CA ILE A 242 -2.85 12.25 9.31
C ILE A 242 -3.77 11.57 10.34
N PRO A 243 -4.57 12.29 11.16
CA PRO A 243 -5.45 11.65 12.12
C PRO A 243 -6.57 10.81 11.47
N GLN A 244 -6.99 11.15 10.24
CA GLN A 244 -8.01 10.38 9.53
C GLN A 244 -7.46 9.01 9.09
N VAL A 245 -6.25 8.97 8.54
CA VAL A 245 -5.56 7.73 8.19
C VAL A 245 -5.23 6.94 9.45
N ALA A 246 -4.75 7.60 10.51
CA ALA A 246 -4.49 6.96 11.81
C ALA A 246 -5.74 6.23 12.32
N LYS A 247 -6.92 6.85 12.22
CA LYS A 247 -8.18 6.22 12.64
C LYS A 247 -8.53 4.98 11.83
N VAL A 248 -8.25 4.98 10.53
CA VAL A 248 -8.39 3.80 9.68
C VAL A 248 -7.47 2.67 10.16
N LEU A 249 -6.19 2.96 10.40
CA LEU A 249 -5.22 1.98 10.88
C LEU A 249 -5.57 1.44 12.28
N GLU A 250 -6.10 2.27 13.17
CA GLU A 250 -6.65 1.84 14.47
C GLU A 250 -7.80 0.85 14.30
N ASN A 251 -8.74 1.14 13.38
CA ASN A 251 -9.85 0.24 13.12
C ASN A 251 -9.37 -1.11 12.56
N VAL A 252 -8.38 -1.10 11.67
CA VAL A 252 -7.73 -2.33 11.15
C VAL A 252 -7.07 -3.10 12.28
N SER A 253 -6.31 -2.43 13.15
CA SER A 253 -5.68 -3.05 14.33
C SER A 253 -6.72 -3.73 15.23
N VAL A 254 -7.83 -3.06 15.52
CA VAL A 254 -8.93 -3.63 16.32
C VAL A 254 -9.58 -4.82 15.62
N GLY A 255 -9.73 -4.77 14.29
CA GLY A 255 -10.28 -5.89 13.51
C GLY A 255 -9.38 -7.13 13.55
N ILE A 256 -8.06 -6.94 13.39
CA ILE A 256 -7.08 -8.03 13.49
C ILE A 256 -7.07 -8.62 14.91
N GLU A 257 -7.09 -7.77 15.94
CA GLU A 257 -7.12 -8.22 17.34
C GLU A 257 -8.38 -9.01 17.66
N LYS A 258 -9.53 -8.58 17.13
CA LYS A 258 -10.77 -9.33 17.24
C LYS A 258 -10.64 -10.70 16.60
N ALA A 259 -10.14 -10.79 15.37
CA ALA A 259 -9.94 -12.05 14.67
C ALA A 259 -8.98 -12.98 15.44
N ALA A 260 -7.91 -12.44 16.03
CA ALA A 260 -7.00 -13.21 16.88
C ALA A 260 -7.69 -13.75 18.13
N ALA A 261 -8.44 -12.90 18.84
CA ALA A 261 -9.14 -13.28 20.07
C ALA A 261 -10.23 -14.33 19.84
N ASP A 262 -11.00 -14.17 18.77
CA ASP A 262 -12.05 -15.15 18.39
C ASP A 262 -11.42 -16.49 17.98
N PHE A 263 -10.32 -16.46 17.23
CA PHE A 263 -9.57 -17.67 16.89
C PHE A 263 -8.99 -18.36 18.13
N GLU A 264 -8.37 -17.63 19.06
CA GLU A 264 -7.91 -18.19 20.34
C GLU A 264 -9.03 -18.81 21.16
N HIS A 265 -10.20 -18.17 21.22
CA HIS A 265 -11.37 -18.69 21.93
C HIS A 265 -11.79 -20.05 21.37
N GLU A 266 -11.88 -20.15 20.04
CA GLU A 266 -12.23 -21.39 19.36
C GLU A 266 -11.18 -22.49 19.60
N LEU A 267 -9.89 -22.16 19.60
CA LEU A 267 -8.82 -23.10 19.92
C LEU A 267 -8.84 -23.63 21.35
N ARG A 268 -9.27 -22.79 22.32
CA ARG A 268 -9.42 -23.21 23.72
C ARG A 268 -10.63 -24.15 23.91
N SER A 269 -11.66 -23.98 23.10
CA SER A 269 -12.86 -24.81 23.16
C SER A 269 -12.67 -26.24 22.66
N LEU A 270 -11.55 -26.50 21.96
CA LEU A 270 -11.17 -27.83 21.46
C LEU A 270 -10.44 -28.70 22.50
N ASN A 271 -10.00 -28.12 23.62
CA ASN A 271 -9.33 -28.81 24.73
C ASN A 271 -10.33 -29.16 25.82
#